data_9c01f78db6060f26a88a38a4e47fc5ed
#
_entry.id   9c01f78db6060f26a88a38a4e47fc5ed
#
_cell.length_a   1.000
_cell.length_b   1.000
_cell.length_c   1.000
_cell.angle_alpha   90.00
_cell.angle_beta   90.00
_cell.angle_gamma   90.00
#
_symmetry.space_group_name_H-M   'P 1'
#
loop_
_entity.id
_entity.type
_entity.pdbx_description
1 polymer ?
#
loop_
_entity_poly.entity_id
_entity_poly.type
_entity_poly.pdbx_seq_one_letter_code
_entity_poly.pdbx_strand_id
1 'polypeptide(L)' 'MTLIAEPPVWPADPEHREAIDTLLVMAEAEDRWGERARAVDLLDSVEQIIGALPHAFEQMRSRCRRLPDRAPVV' A
#
# COMPACT_ATOMS: atom_id res chain seq x y z
N MET A 1 7.89 -32.60 -4.10
CA MET A 1 8.16 -31.69 -4.01
C MET A 1 7.21 -30.73 -4.13
N THR A 2 7.25 -29.96 -3.73
CA THR A 2 6.42 -29.11 -3.75
C THR A 2 6.47 -28.11 -4.47
N LEU A 3 5.81 -27.64 -4.88
CA LEU A 3 5.86 -26.70 -5.49
C LEU A 3 5.32 -25.64 -5.05
N ILE A 4 5.65 -24.87 -4.75
CA ILE A 4 5.26 -23.81 -4.31
C ILE A 4 4.82 -22.93 -5.17
N ALA A 5 3.89 -22.53 -5.16
CA ALA A 5 3.34 -21.77 -6.03
C ALA A 5 3.97 -20.53 -6.07
N GLU A 6 3.76 -19.59 -5.52
CA GLU A 6 4.43 -18.45 -5.70
C GLU A 6 4.83 -17.91 -4.44
N PRO A 7 5.86 -17.15 -4.36
CA PRO A 7 6.30 -16.59 -3.13
C PRO A 7 5.27 -15.65 -2.61
N PRO A 8 5.15 -15.57 -1.32
CA PRO A 8 4.24 -14.61 -0.76
C PRO A 8 4.71 -13.21 -1.08
N VAL A 9 3.76 -12.31 -1.16
CA VAL A 9 4.08 -10.92 -1.39
C VAL A 9 4.81 -10.33 -0.19
N TRP A 10 4.46 -10.79 0.99
CA TRP A 10 5.04 -10.26 2.20
C TRP A 10 6.43 -10.82 2.43
N PRO A 11 7.35 -10.03 2.95
CA PRO A 11 8.66 -10.56 3.29
C PRO A 11 8.55 -11.56 4.43
N ALA A 12 9.54 -12.45 4.50
CA ALA A 12 9.57 -13.45 5.56
C ALA A 12 10.03 -12.85 6.88
N ASP A 13 10.84 -11.82 6.83
CA ASP A 13 11.38 -11.21 8.04
C ASP A 13 10.27 -10.50 8.81
N PRO A 14 10.01 -10.88 10.07
CA PRO A 14 8.93 -10.26 10.82
C PRO A 14 9.08 -8.76 11.02
N GLU A 15 10.29 -8.27 11.23
CA GLU A 15 10.49 -6.84 11.40
C GLU A 15 10.18 -6.09 10.13
N HIS A 16 10.64 -6.64 9.02
CA HIS A 16 10.38 -6.03 7.73
C HIS A 16 8.90 -6.02 7.42
N ARG A 17 8.24 -7.13 7.75
CA ARG A 17 6.82 -7.27 7.55
C ARG A 17 6.03 -6.26 8.37
N GLU A 18 6.47 -6.03 9.60
CA GLU A 18 5.82 -5.07 10.46
C GLU A 18 5.94 -3.66 9.90
N ALA A 19 7.10 -3.32 9.37
CA ALA A 19 7.29 -2.02 8.74
C ALA A 19 6.37 -1.85 7.55
N ILE A 20 6.22 -2.89 6.74
CA ILE A 20 5.33 -2.84 5.59
C ILE A 20 3.88 -2.67 6.05
N ASP A 21 3.48 -3.42 7.08
CA ASP A 21 2.13 -3.30 7.62
C ASP A 21 1.86 -1.88 8.09
N THR A 22 2.82 -1.28 8.75
CA THR A 22 2.68 0.09 9.23
C THR A 22 2.45 1.05 8.07
N LEU A 23 3.22 0.90 7.00
CA LEU A 23 3.06 1.75 5.83
C LEU A 23 1.69 1.57 5.20
N LEU A 24 1.20 0.34 5.15
CA LEU A 24 -0.12 0.09 4.57
C LEU A 24 -1.23 0.68 5.42
N VAL A 25 -1.10 0.58 6.74
CA VAL A 25 -2.08 1.20 7.63
C VAL A 25 -2.07 2.71 7.48
N MET A 26 -0.89 3.29 7.34
CA MET A 26 -0.79 4.73 7.11
C MET A 26 -1.43 5.12 5.79
N ALA A 27 -1.22 4.31 4.75
CA ALA A 27 -1.83 4.60 3.46
C ALA A 27 -3.36 4.57 3.55
N GLU A 28 -3.89 3.60 4.27
CA GLU A 28 -5.33 3.53 4.47
C GLU A 28 -5.85 4.75 5.22
N ALA A 29 -5.12 5.19 6.22
CA ALA A 29 -5.52 6.36 6.99
C ALA A 29 -5.50 7.61 6.12
N GLU A 30 -4.46 7.77 5.31
CA GLU A 30 -4.37 8.94 4.44
C GLU A 30 -5.51 8.95 3.42
N ASP A 31 -5.84 7.77 2.87
CA ASP A 31 -6.95 7.68 1.95
C ASP A 31 -8.26 8.04 2.64
N ARG A 32 -8.45 7.58 3.87
CA ARG A 32 -9.67 7.86 4.62
C ARG A 32 -9.83 9.36 4.88
N TRP A 33 -8.73 10.05 5.10
CA TRP A 33 -8.76 11.48 5.34
C TRP A 33 -8.76 12.30 4.07
N GLY A 34 -8.73 11.64 2.92
CA GLY A 34 -8.77 12.34 1.64
C GLY A 34 -7.42 12.79 1.13
N GLU A 35 -6.35 12.36 1.78
CA GLU A 35 -4.98 12.67 1.35
C GLU A 35 -4.51 11.62 0.38
N ARG A 36 -5.10 11.58 -0.78
CA ARG A 36 -4.90 10.48 -1.70
C ARG A 36 -3.52 10.45 -2.34
N ALA A 37 -2.95 11.62 -2.58
CA ALA A 37 -1.60 11.66 -3.11
C ALA A 37 -0.61 11.04 -2.12
N ARG A 38 -0.80 11.26 -0.84
CA ARG A 38 0.04 10.66 0.17
C ARG A 38 -0.15 9.15 0.24
N ALA A 39 -1.41 8.71 0.12
CA ALA A 39 -1.67 7.29 0.12
C ALA A 39 -0.95 6.61 -1.04
N VAL A 40 -0.97 7.23 -2.22
CA VAL A 40 -0.26 6.68 -3.38
C VAL A 40 1.23 6.62 -3.11
N ASP A 41 1.80 7.67 -2.53
CA ASP A 41 3.22 7.69 -2.23
C ASP A 41 3.61 6.56 -1.28
N LEU A 42 2.80 6.34 -0.24
CA LEU A 42 3.07 5.27 0.71
C LEU A 42 2.98 3.91 0.03
N LEU A 43 1.98 3.71 -0.81
CA LEU A 43 1.82 2.45 -1.50
C LEU A 43 2.94 2.21 -2.51
N ASP A 44 3.38 3.27 -3.19
CA ASP A 44 4.50 3.14 -4.11
C ASP A 44 5.77 2.75 -3.35
N SER A 45 5.96 3.29 -2.15
CA SER A 45 7.10 2.92 -1.33
C SER A 45 7.05 1.44 -0.96
N VAL A 46 5.89 0.95 -0.59
CA VAL A 46 5.73 -0.46 -0.27
C VAL A 46 6.07 -1.31 -1.49
N GLU A 47 5.55 -0.92 -2.64
CA GLU A 47 5.82 -1.68 -3.84
C GLU A 47 7.31 -1.73 -4.16
N GLN A 48 8.01 -0.62 -3.94
CA GLN A 48 9.45 -0.61 -4.18
C GLN A 48 10.21 -1.50 -3.23
N ILE A 49 9.71 -1.64 -2.01
CA ILE A 49 10.39 -2.45 -1.02
C ILE A 49 10.18 -3.94 -1.29
N ILE A 50 8.98 -4.35 -1.59
CA ILE A 50 8.70 -5.79 -1.72
C ILE A 50 8.38 -6.22 -3.14
N GLY A 51 8.38 -5.30 -4.09
CA GLY A 51 8.20 -5.65 -5.49
C GLY A 51 6.78 -5.80 -5.96
N ALA A 52 5.81 -5.72 -5.07
CA ALA A 52 4.41 -5.90 -5.44
C ALA A 52 3.52 -5.35 -4.33
N LEU A 53 2.24 -5.21 -4.62
CA LEU A 53 1.26 -4.82 -3.62
C LEU A 53 0.20 -5.90 -3.53
N PRO A 54 -0.36 -6.16 -2.35
CA PRO A 54 -1.55 -6.99 -2.28
C PRO A 54 -2.65 -6.38 -3.14
N HIS A 55 -3.48 -7.24 -3.69
CA HIS A 55 -4.47 -6.82 -4.68
C HIS A 55 -5.36 -5.68 -4.16
N ALA A 56 -5.79 -5.78 -2.91
CA ALA A 56 -6.68 -4.76 -2.34
C ALA A 56 -6.00 -3.39 -2.32
N PHE A 57 -4.70 -3.36 -2.03
CA PHE A 57 -3.97 -2.11 -1.99
C PHE A 57 -3.63 -1.59 -3.38
N GLU A 58 -3.46 -2.49 -4.33
CA GLU A 58 -3.32 -2.07 -5.72
C GLU A 58 -4.56 -1.37 -6.20
N GLN A 59 -5.72 -1.90 -5.86
CA GLN A 59 -6.98 -1.28 -6.22
C GLN A 59 -7.16 0.07 -5.53
N MET A 60 -6.76 0.14 -4.28
CA MET A 60 -6.82 1.40 -3.54
C MET A 60 -5.94 2.45 -4.20
N ARG A 61 -4.73 2.07 -4.60
CA ARG A 61 -3.83 3.00 -5.26
C ARG A 61 -4.40 3.48 -6.58
N SER A 62 -4.96 2.57 -7.36
CA SER A 62 -5.57 2.95 -8.63
C SER A 62 -6.72 3.93 -8.43
N ARG A 63 -7.56 3.67 -7.42
CA ARG A 63 -8.65 4.57 -7.12
C ARG A 63 -8.14 5.94 -6.71
N CYS A 64 -7.12 5.96 -5.86
CA CYS A 64 -6.56 7.22 -5.39
C CYS A 64 -5.95 8.03 -6.51
N ARG A 65 -5.39 7.35 -7.52
CA ARG A 65 -4.82 8.05 -8.66
C ARG A 65 -5.89 8.66 -9.55
N ARG A 66 -7.09 8.07 -9.55
CA ARG A 66 -8.17 8.60 -10.37
C ARG A 66 -8.93 9.72 -9.70
N LEU A 67 -8.90 9.77 -8.38
CA LEU A 67 -9.66 10.75 -7.63
C LEU A 67 -8.73 11.86 -7.14
N PRO A 68 -9.19 13.10 -7.14
CA PRO A 68 -8.35 14.16 -6.60
C PRO A 68 -8.33 14.09 -5.08
N ASP A 69 -7.35 14.75 -4.50
CA ASP A 69 -7.30 14.88 -3.08
C ASP A 69 -8.53 15.63 -2.60
N ARG A 70 -8.88 15.38 -1.34
CA ARG A 70 -10.02 16.05 -0.76
C ARG A 70 -9.71 17.53 -0.66
N ALA A 71 -10.65 18.34 -1.13
CA ALA A 71 -10.46 19.77 -1.06
C ALA A 71 -10.47 20.23 0.39
N PRO A 72 -9.62 21.17 0.74
CA PRO A 72 -9.63 21.66 2.11
C PRO A 72 -10.93 22.39 2.38
N VAL A 73 -11.37 22.26 3.62
CA VAL A 73 -12.57 22.93 4.04
C VAL A 73 -12.17 24.32 4.45
N VAL A 74 -12.75 25.25 3.83
CA VAL A 74 -12.39 26.62 4.10
C VAL A 74 -13.39 27.26 5.03
#